data_5871d0d73d9fa937dbc95de62a61836e
#
_entry.id   5871d0d73d9fa937dbc95de62a61836e
#
_cell.length_a   1.000
_cell.length_b   1.000
_cell.length_c   1.000
_cell.angle_alpha   90.00
_cell.angle_beta   90.00
_cell.angle_gamma   90.00
#
_symmetry.space_group_name_H-M   'P 1'
#
loop_
_entity.id
_entity.type
_entity.pdbx_description
1 polymer ?
#
loop_
_entity_poly.entity_id
_entity_poly.type
_entity_poly.pdbx_seq_one_letter_code
_entity_poly.pdbx_strand_id
1 'polypeptide(L)'
;KCAGVEACIDLLIEGNGRPRMINFIMDEREVQRVLKHPLSMIGSDGRAVSADTAQGMPHPRYYGCFPRVLGRYCRQLKLFPLETAIHKMTAMPATQLGLTDRGTIQVGHAADVVVFDFKTVIDKATFQAPHQYPEGIETVVVNGQTVILEGEHTELRPGRVLRPQRT
;
A
#
# COMPACT_ATOMS: atom_id res chain seq x y z
N LYS A 1 -30.46 22.01 -13.12
CA LYS A 1 -30.16 20.95 -12.13
C LYS A 1 -30.37 19.62 -12.84
N CYS A 2 -29.31 18.97 -13.32
CA CYS A 2 -29.40 17.57 -13.78
C CYS A 2 -29.93 16.70 -12.65
N ALA A 3 -30.86 15.80 -12.92
CA ALA A 3 -31.18 14.73 -12.00
C ALA A 3 -29.96 13.85 -11.86
N GLY A 4 -29.72 13.26 -10.68
CA GLY A 4 -28.50 12.48 -10.44
C GLY A 4 -28.23 11.35 -11.44
N VAL A 5 -29.30 10.75 -12.00
CA VAL A 5 -29.21 9.72 -13.03
C VAL A 5 -28.69 10.28 -14.37
N GLU A 6 -29.16 11.45 -14.79
CA GLU A 6 -28.70 12.11 -16.02
C GLU A 6 -27.23 12.47 -15.93
N ALA A 7 -26.78 13.05 -14.80
CA ALA A 7 -25.37 13.33 -14.57
C ALA A 7 -24.48 12.07 -14.59
N CYS A 8 -24.96 10.94 -14.07
CA CYS A 8 -24.25 9.66 -14.18
C CYS A 8 -24.13 9.17 -15.62
N ILE A 9 -25.19 9.32 -16.41
CA ILE A 9 -25.18 8.92 -17.82
C ILE A 9 -24.22 9.81 -18.61
N ASP A 10 -24.23 11.12 -18.39
CA ASP A 10 -23.32 12.06 -19.04
C ASP A 10 -21.86 11.72 -18.73
N LEU A 11 -21.51 11.46 -17.45
CA LEU A 11 -20.17 11.03 -17.05
C LEU A 11 -19.76 9.70 -17.68
N LEU A 12 -20.69 8.76 -17.84
CA LEU A 12 -20.43 7.47 -18.51
C LEU A 12 -20.13 7.67 -19.99
N ILE A 13 -20.87 8.55 -20.66
CA ILE A 13 -20.66 8.88 -22.07
C ILE A 13 -19.32 9.59 -22.27
N GLU A 14 -19.05 10.65 -21.50
CA GLU A 14 -17.79 11.39 -21.54
C GLU A 14 -16.56 10.50 -21.23
N GLY A 15 -16.69 9.58 -20.27
CA GLY A 15 -15.66 8.64 -19.88
C GLY A 15 -15.57 7.37 -20.73
N ASN A 16 -16.28 7.29 -21.87
CA ASN A 16 -16.36 6.08 -22.73
C ASN A 16 -16.65 4.80 -21.92
N GLY A 17 -17.59 4.86 -20.99
CA GLY A 17 -17.98 3.76 -20.10
C GLY A 17 -16.94 3.41 -19.01
N ARG A 18 -15.90 4.22 -18.81
CA ARG A 18 -14.82 3.96 -17.86
C ARG A 18 -14.54 5.10 -16.87
N PRO A 19 -15.54 5.86 -16.42
CA PRO A 19 -15.30 6.89 -15.43
C PRO A 19 -14.78 6.25 -14.13
N ARG A 20 -13.88 6.95 -13.47
CA ARG A 20 -13.40 6.60 -12.13
C ARG A 20 -13.75 7.72 -11.18
N MET A 21 -14.08 7.37 -9.95
CA MET A 21 -14.34 8.36 -8.92
C MET A 21 -13.60 8.02 -7.63
N ILE A 22 -13.32 9.02 -6.83
CA ILE A 22 -12.83 8.89 -5.47
C ILE A 22 -13.91 9.43 -4.54
N ASN A 23 -14.40 8.58 -3.65
CA ASN A 23 -15.39 8.97 -2.65
C ASN A 23 -14.68 9.40 -1.37
N PHE A 24 -14.88 10.64 -0.95
CA PHE A 24 -14.41 11.16 0.34
C PHE A 24 -15.47 10.92 1.42
N ILE A 25 -15.62 9.66 1.83
CA ILE A 25 -16.68 9.20 2.76
C ILE A 25 -16.13 8.68 4.09
N MET A 26 -14.81 8.60 4.23
CA MET A 26 -14.17 8.10 5.46
C MET A 26 -13.83 9.25 6.40
N ASP A 27 -14.15 9.08 7.68
CA ASP A 27 -13.67 9.98 8.74
C ASP A 27 -12.31 9.48 9.25
N GLU A 28 -11.36 10.37 9.37
CA GLU A 28 -10.00 10.04 9.83
C GLU A 28 -9.99 9.41 11.23
N ARG A 29 -10.91 9.78 12.11
CA ARG A 29 -11.05 9.19 13.46
C ARG A 29 -11.46 7.73 13.38
N GLU A 30 -12.36 7.39 12.47
CA GLU A 30 -12.78 6.00 12.25
C GLU A 30 -11.65 5.17 11.64
N VAL A 31 -10.88 5.73 10.70
CA VAL A 31 -9.69 5.09 10.15
C VAL A 31 -8.71 4.76 11.28
N GLN A 32 -8.40 5.72 12.16
CA GLN A 32 -7.51 5.50 13.30
C GLN A 32 -8.06 4.47 14.28
N ARG A 33 -9.36 4.46 14.52
CA ARG A 33 -10.02 3.48 15.40
C ARG A 33 -9.88 2.06 14.84
N VAL A 34 -10.14 1.88 13.55
CA VAL A 34 -9.96 0.59 12.87
C VAL A 34 -8.50 0.16 12.90
N LEU A 35 -7.56 1.06 12.58
CA LEU A 35 -6.12 0.76 12.59
C LEU A 35 -5.61 0.31 13.96
N LYS A 36 -6.12 0.89 15.04
CA LYS A 36 -5.78 0.51 16.44
C LYS A 36 -6.30 -0.86 16.83
N HIS A 37 -7.36 -1.35 16.20
CA HIS A 37 -7.98 -2.60 16.61
C HIS A 37 -7.00 -3.77 16.46
N PRO A 38 -6.85 -4.66 17.46
CA PRO A 38 -5.84 -5.73 17.44
C PRO A 38 -6.04 -6.73 16.30
N LEU A 39 -7.25 -6.94 15.84
CA LEU A 39 -7.57 -7.87 14.74
C LEU A 39 -7.50 -7.22 13.35
N SER A 40 -7.24 -5.91 13.23
CA SER A 40 -7.10 -5.29 11.92
C SER A 40 -5.73 -5.54 11.31
N MET A 41 -5.72 -5.80 10.02
CA MET A 41 -4.51 -5.93 9.19
C MET A 41 -4.49 -4.79 8.17
N ILE A 42 -3.32 -4.51 7.60
CA ILE A 42 -3.16 -3.46 6.61
C ILE A 42 -3.19 -4.07 5.20
N GLY A 43 -4.14 -3.62 4.41
CA GLY A 43 -4.20 -3.90 2.98
C GLY A 43 -4.21 -2.59 2.19
N SER A 44 -3.51 -2.54 1.06
CA SER A 44 -3.38 -1.29 0.30
C SER A 44 -4.62 -0.95 -0.52
N ASP A 45 -5.37 -1.96 -0.96
CA ASP A 45 -6.41 -1.81 -2.01
C ASP A 45 -5.87 -1.02 -3.22
N GLY A 46 -4.55 -1.08 -3.41
CA GLY A 46 -3.82 -0.41 -4.48
C GLY A 46 -3.48 -1.35 -5.62
N ARG A 47 -3.13 -0.77 -6.76
CA ARG A 47 -2.56 -1.50 -7.90
C ARG A 47 -1.07 -1.18 -7.99
N ALA A 48 -0.28 -2.16 -8.42
CA ALA A 48 1.12 -1.93 -8.76
C ALA A 48 1.17 -1.17 -10.10
N VAL A 49 1.58 0.08 -10.04
CA VAL A 49 1.71 0.97 -11.19
C VAL A 49 3.02 1.75 -11.07
N SER A 50 3.67 2.01 -12.21
CA SER A 50 4.83 2.92 -12.26
C SER A 50 4.33 4.36 -12.31
N ALA A 51 4.95 5.27 -11.57
CA ALA A 51 4.63 6.69 -11.61
C ALA A 51 4.92 7.30 -13.00
N ASP A 52 5.94 6.77 -13.69
CA ASP A 52 6.39 7.28 -15.00
C ASP A 52 5.44 6.93 -16.14
N THR A 53 4.70 5.83 -16.02
CA THR A 53 3.83 5.31 -17.10
C THR A 53 2.36 5.32 -16.74
N ALA A 54 2.01 5.57 -15.50
CA ALA A 54 0.62 5.58 -15.05
C ALA A 54 -0.14 6.78 -15.60
N GLN A 55 -1.35 6.52 -16.09
CA GLN A 55 -2.25 7.56 -16.61
C GLN A 55 -3.38 7.86 -15.63
N GLY A 56 -3.91 9.09 -15.73
CA GLY A 56 -5.05 9.55 -14.95
C GLY A 56 -4.68 9.92 -13.53
N MET A 57 -5.67 9.98 -12.64
CA MET A 57 -5.55 10.39 -11.24
C MET A 57 -5.88 9.19 -10.32
N PRO A 58 -4.95 8.27 -10.07
CA PRO A 58 -5.19 7.16 -9.16
C PRO A 58 -5.29 7.63 -7.71
N HIS A 59 -5.89 6.80 -6.86
CA HIS A 59 -5.89 7.07 -5.43
C HIS A 59 -4.45 7.03 -4.87
N PRO A 60 -4.04 7.96 -3.99
CA PRO A 60 -2.69 8.00 -3.40
C PRO A 60 -2.21 6.71 -2.75
N ARG A 61 -3.14 5.85 -2.31
CA ARG A 61 -2.82 4.54 -1.71
C ARG A 61 -2.04 3.60 -2.63
N TYR A 62 -2.05 3.82 -3.96
CA TYR A 62 -1.29 3.01 -4.91
C TYR A 62 0.22 3.10 -4.66
N TYR A 63 0.68 4.26 -4.15
CA TYR A 63 2.09 4.52 -3.86
C TYR A 63 2.39 4.58 -2.37
N GLY A 64 1.45 5.06 -1.56
CA GLY A 64 1.72 5.54 -0.21
C GLY A 64 1.09 4.75 0.94
N CYS A 65 0.32 3.67 0.71
CA CYS A 65 -0.43 3.02 1.79
C CYS A 65 0.46 2.59 2.97
N PHE A 66 1.45 1.75 2.74
CA PHE A 66 2.33 1.22 3.79
C PHE A 66 3.27 2.28 4.37
N PRO A 67 3.93 3.13 3.56
CA PRO A 67 4.71 4.25 4.09
C PRO A 67 3.89 5.21 4.96
N ARG A 68 2.62 5.45 4.63
CA ARG A 68 1.71 6.25 5.46
C ARG A 68 1.46 5.62 6.82
N VAL A 69 1.34 4.28 6.88
CA VAL A 69 1.20 3.57 8.16
C VAL A 69 2.43 3.80 9.04
N LEU A 70 3.63 3.68 8.48
CA LEU A 70 4.88 3.88 9.20
C LEU A 70 5.10 5.35 9.59
N GLY A 71 4.99 6.27 8.62
CA GLY A 71 5.28 7.68 8.81
C GLY A 71 4.20 8.40 9.61
N ARG A 72 2.96 8.39 9.12
CA ARG A 72 1.87 9.15 9.74
C ARG A 72 1.32 8.45 10.98
N TYR A 73 0.82 7.23 10.86
CA TYR A 73 0.08 6.58 11.95
C TYR A 73 0.99 6.07 13.07
N CYS A 74 2.13 5.49 12.73
CA CYS A 74 3.07 5.00 13.72
C CYS A 74 3.95 6.13 14.30
N ARG A 75 4.75 6.81 13.46
CA ARG A 75 5.73 7.80 13.93
C ARG A 75 5.10 9.10 14.41
N GLN A 76 4.26 9.74 13.60
CA GLN A 76 3.71 11.07 13.91
C GLN A 76 2.56 10.99 14.92
N LEU A 77 1.56 10.16 14.67
CA LEU A 77 0.37 10.06 15.53
C LEU A 77 0.52 9.07 16.68
N LYS A 78 1.57 8.24 16.68
CA LYS A 78 1.86 7.26 17.73
C LYS A 78 0.66 6.35 18.07
N LEU A 79 -0.10 5.95 17.05
CA LEU A 79 -1.29 5.12 17.26
C LEU A 79 -0.94 3.73 17.83
N PHE A 80 0.21 3.21 17.49
CA PHE A 80 0.79 1.93 17.92
C PHE A 80 2.31 1.95 17.72
N PRO A 81 3.07 1.10 18.43
CA PRO A 81 4.52 0.99 18.26
C PRO A 81 4.89 0.40 16.90
N LEU A 82 6.15 0.59 16.48
CA LEU A 82 6.65 0.16 15.19
C LEU A 82 6.49 -1.34 14.96
N GLU A 83 6.76 -2.14 15.96
CA GLU A 83 6.64 -3.61 15.91
C GLU A 83 5.20 -4.04 15.59
N THR A 84 4.22 -3.35 16.16
CA THR A 84 2.80 -3.59 15.85
C THR A 84 2.48 -3.19 14.42
N ALA A 85 2.99 -2.05 13.92
CA ALA A 85 2.80 -1.64 12.54
C ALA A 85 3.35 -2.70 11.58
N ILE A 86 4.60 -3.14 11.80
CA ILE A 86 5.23 -4.19 10.99
C ILE A 86 4.43 -5.49 11.04
N HIS A 87 4.06 -5.96 12.24
CA HIS A 87 3.26 -7.18 12.39
C HIS A 87 1.94 -7.13 11.60
N LYS A 88 1.22 -6.02 11.67
CA LYS A 88 -0.04 -5.82 10.94
C LYS A 88 0.13 -5.78 9.41
N MET A 89 1.32 -5.51 8.90
CA MET A 89 1.65 -5.47 7.47
C MET A 89 2.33 -6.74 6.96
N THR A 90 2.79 -7.63 7.83
CA THR A 90 3.63 -8.78 7.45
C THR A 90 3.12 -10.11 8.03
N ALA A 91 3.54 -10.48 9.22
CA ALA A 91 3.24 -11.79 9.81
C ALA A 91 1.73 -12.04 10.01
N MET A 92 0.99 -11.02 10.42
CA MET A 92 -0.45 -11.15 10.67
C MET A 92 -1.23 -11.49 9.39
N PRO A 93 -1.11 -10.75 8.27
CA PRO A 93 -1.76 -11.13 7.01
C PRO A 93 -1.20 -12.42 6.42
N ALA A 94 0.10 -12.71 6.55
CA ALA A 94 0.67 -13.98 6.10
C ALA A 94 0.02 -15.17 6.81
N THR A 95 -0.11 -15.10 8.12
CA THR A 95 -0.78 -16.14 8.92
C THR A 95 -2.24 -16.30 8.51
N GLN A 96 -2.97 -15.21 8.35
CA GLN A 96 -4.38 -15.22 7.95
C GLN A 96 -4.59 -15.84 6.56
N LEU A 97 -3.64 -15.65 5.66
CA LEU A 97 -3.66 -16.21 4.31
C LEU A 97 -3.06 -17.62 4.21
N GLY A 98 -2.59 -18.21 5.31
CA GLY A 98 -1.96 -19.52 5.32
C GLY A 98 -0.63 -19.57 4.58
N LEU A 99 0.13 -18.45 4.55
CA LEU A 99 1.47 -18.38 3.99
C LEU A 99 2.48 -18.73 5.10
N THR A 100 3.20 -19.83 4.95
CA THR A 100 4.08 -20.35 6.01
C THR A 100 5.55 -20.01 5.81
N ASP A 101 5.90 -19.50 4.62
CA ASP A 101 7.27 -19.25 4.20
C ASP A 101 7.64 -17.75 4.12
N ARG A 102 6.80 -16.85 4.65
CA ARG A 102 7.01 -15.39 4.58
C ARG A 102 6.29 -14.64 5.70
N GLY A 103 6.49 -13.31 5.74
CA GLY A 103 5.91 -12.44 6.77
C GLY A 103 6.76 -12.33 8.04
N THR A 104 7.82 -13.13 8.15
CA THR A 104 8.82 -13.05 9.22
C THR A 104 10.22 -13.24 8.65
N ILE A 105 11.23 -12.65 9.29
CA ILE A 105 12.65 -12.86 8.94
C ILE A 105 13.11 -14.12 9.68
N GLN A 106 13.23 -15.22 8.94
CA GLN A 106 13.59 -16.52 9.47
C GLN A 106 14.38 -17.34 8.43
N VAL A 107 15.33 -18.16 8.88
CA VAL A 107 16.07 -19.07 8.00
C VAL A 107 15.09 -20.03 7.31
N GLY A 108 15.22 -20.17 5.99
CA GLY A 108 14.35 -21.00 5.16
C GLY A 108 13.12 -20.27 4.61
N HIS A 109 12.84 -19.04 5.06
CA HIS A 109 11.78 -18.23 4.49
C HIS A 109 12.22 -17.49 3.23
N ALA A 110 11.24 -17.11 2.41
CA ALA A 110 11.48 -16.27 1.25
C ALA A 110 12.08 -14.93 1.70
N ALA A 111 13.14 -14.52 1.02
CA ALA A 111 13.80 -13.25 1.31
C ALA A 111 12.99 -12.09 0.69
N ASP A 112 11.88 -11.74 1.34
CA ASP A 112 11.07 -10.55 1.09
C ASP A 112 11.40 -9.54 2.20
N VAL A 113 12.30 -8.59 1.91
CA VAL A 113 12.87 -7.69 2.92
C VAL A 113 12.78 -6.24 2.45
N VAL A 114 12.42 -5.35 3.36
CA VAL A 114 12.42 -3.90 3.13
C VAL A 114 13.36 -3.23 4.12
N VAL A 115 14.29 -2.42 3.61
CA VAL A 115 15.14 -1.54 4.40
C VAL A 115 14.61 -0.12 4.27
N PHE A 116 14.33 0.52 5.39
CA PHE A 116 13.81 1.88 5.41
C PHE A 116 14.35 2.67 6.61
N ASP A 117 14.45 3.99 6.45
CA ASP A 117 14.73 4.88 7.57
C ASP A 117 13.43 5.30 8.26
N PHE A 118 13.22 4.82 9.48
CA PHE A 118 12.01 5.15 10.25
C PHE A 118 11.88 6.65 10.56
N LYS A 119 12.97 7.43 10.53
CA LYS A 119 12.90 8.88 10.79
C LYS A 119 12.32 9.64 9.60
N THR A 120 12.51 9.14 8.39
CA THR A 120 12.15 9.83 7.15
C THR A 120 10.99 9.19 6.41
N VAL A 121 10.75 7.87 6.57
CA VAL A 121 9.70 7.16 5.82
C VAL A 121 8.34 7.84 5.92
N ILE A 122 7.77 8.20 4.75
CA ILE A 122 6.46 8.85 4.62
C ILE A 122 5.92 8.70 3.20
N ASP A 123 4.60 8.72 3.06
CA ASP A 123 3.93 8.86 1.78
C ASP A 123 4.02 10.30 1.25
N LYS A 124 4.17 10.45 -0.06
CA LYS A 124 4.20 11.75 -0.76
C LYS A 124 2.99 11.95 -1.66
N ALA A 125 2.39 10.86 -2.13
CA ALA A 125 1.25 10.90 -3.01
C ALA A 125 0.06 11.63 -2.39
N THR A 126 -0.53 12.56 -3.14
CA THR A 126 -1.75 13.29 -2.75
C THR A 126 -2.85 13.08 -3.79
N PHE A 127 -4.08 13.50 -3.49
CA PHE A 127 -5.17 13.43 -4.46
C PHE A 127 -4.96 14.36 -5.66
N GLN A 128 -4.23 15.47 -5.48
CA GLN A 128 -3.90 16.42 -6.54
C GLN A 128 -2.65 16.01 -7.33
N ALA A 129 -1.71 15.32 -6.69
CA ALA A 129 -0.47 14.83 -7.29
C ALA A 129 -0.21 13.38 -6.83
N PRO A 130 -0.94 12.39 -7.38
CA PRO A 130 -0.88 11.02 -6.90
C PRO A 130 0.36 10.25 -7.35
N HIS A 131 1.00 10.63 -8.44
CA HIS A 131 2.15 9.93 -9.02
C HIS A 131 3.46 10.31 -8.32
N GLN A 132 3.56 9.98 -7.03
CA GLN A 132 4.74 10.25 -6.22
C GLN A 132 5.11 9.02 -5.41
N TYR A 133 6.35 8.58 -5.54
CA TYR A 133 6.90 7.53 -4.70
C TYR A 133 7.10 8.02 -3.25
N PRO A 134 7.09 7.12 -2.26
CA PRO A 134 7.35 7.47 -0.87
C PRO A 134 8.82 7.86 -0.67
N GLU A 135 9.10 8.57 0.41
CA GLU A 135 10.46 8.81 0.90
C GLU A 135 10.84 7.79 1.97
N GLY A 136 12.16 7.60 2.18
CA GLY A 136 12.71 6.81 3.28
C GLY A 136 12.68 5.30 3.08
N ILE A 137 12.32 4.80 1.90
CA ILE A 137 12.51 3.40 1.49
C ILE A 137 13.83 3.32 0.73
N GLU A 138 14.80 2.60 1.27
CA GLU A 138 16.15 2.49 0.71
C GLU A 138 16.29 1.27 -0.21
N THR A 139 15.90 0.10 0.29
CA THR A 139 16.07 -1.16 -0.42
C THR A 139 14.83 -2.03 -0.26
N VAL A 140 14.42 -2.66 -1.36
CA VAL A 140 13.37 -3.69 -1.34
C VAL A 140 13.89 -4.92 -2.04
N VAL A 141 13.83 -6.05 -1.35
CA VAL A 141 14.18 -7.38 -1.87
C VAL A 141 12.91 -8.21 -1.95
N VAL A 142 12.70 -8.87 -3.06
CA VAL A 142 11.56 -9.78 -3.29
C VAL A 142 12.09 -11.13 -3.78
N ASN A 143 11.74 -12.20 -3.10
CA ASN A 143 12.24 -13.55 -3.39
C ASN A 143 13.78 -13.58 -3.56
N GLY A 144 14.53 -12.85 -2.73
CA GLY A 144 15.98 -12.79 -2.75
C GLY A 144 16.61 -11.91 -3.85
N GLN A 145 15.81 -11.18 -4.63
CA GLN A 145 16.31 -10.26 -5.65
C GLN A 145 15.98 -8.82 -5.29
N THR A 146 16.95 -7.93 -5.40
CA THR A 146 16.77 -6.50 -5.11
C THR A 146 15.97 -5.84 -6.23
N VAL A 147 14.77 -5.35 -5.90
CA VAL A 147 13.86 -4.65 -6.83
C VAL A 147 13.87 -3.13 -6.66
N ILE A 148 14.25 -2.64 -5.48
CA ILE A 148 14.56 -1.23 -5.21
C ILE A 148 15.93 -1.17 -4.57
N LEU A 149 16.80 -0.32 -5.07
CA LEU A 149 18.11 -0.01 -4.53
C LEU A 149 18.32 1.49 -4.48
N GLU A 150 18.66 2.04 -3.32
CA GLU A 150 18.81 3.49 -3.11
C GLU A 150 17.59 4.32 -3.56
N GLY A 151 16.39 3.74 -3.39
CA GLY A 151 15.13 4.36 -3.79
C GLY A 151 14.73 4.18 -5.26
N GLU A 152 15.62 3.64 -6.11
CA GLU A 152 15.39 3.46 -7.54
C GLU A 152 15.02 2.00 -7.90
N HIS A 153 14.14 1.84 -8.88
CA HIS A 153 13.68 0.51 -9.34
C HIS A 153 14.73 -0.13 -10.27
N THR A 154 15.10 -1.41 -9.98
CA THR A 154 16.13 -2.16 -10.72
C THR A 154 15.61 -2.86 -11.97
N GLU A 155 14.35 -2.66 -12.36
CA GLU A 155 13.67 -3.36 -13.46
C GLU A 155 13.42 -4.86 -13.24
N LEU A 156 13.99 -5.47 -12.20
CA LEU A 156 13.74 -6.87 -11.85
C LEU A 156 12.30 -7.09 -11.38
N ARG A 157 11.72 -8.22 -11.77
CA ARG A 157 10.33 -8.59 -11.44
C ARG A 157 10.24 -10.01 -10.90
N PRO A 158 10.85 -10.30 -9.75
CA PRO A 158 10.90 -11.66 -9.18
C PRO A 158 9.61 -12.07 -8.44
N GLY A 159 8.58 -11.25 -8.48
CA GLY A 159 7.29 -11.51 -7.81
C GLY A 159 6.66 -12.81 -8.31
N ARG A 160 5.93 -13.49 -7.41
CA ARG A 160 5.22 -14.74 -7.69
C ARG A 160 3.77 -14.64 -7.20
N VAL A 161 2.88 -15.38 -7.86
CA VAL A 161 1.52 -15.56 -7.35
C VAL A 161 1.59 -16.46 -6.11
N LEU A 162 1.20 -15.91 -4.96
CA LEU A 162 1.17 -16.63 -3.71
C LEU A 162 -0.13 -17.43 -3.59
N ARG A 163 -0.03 -18.65 -3.07
CA ARG A 163 -1.18 -19.50 -2.79
C ARG A 163 -1.05 -20.05 -1.39
N PRO A 164 -2.16 -20.19 -0.64
CA PRO A 164 -2.15 -20.88 0.65
C PRO A 164 -1.57 -22.28 0.49
N GLN A 165 -0.72 -22.69 1.42
CA GLN A 165 -0.31 -24.09 1.48
C GLN A 165 -1.50 -24.86 2.03
N ARG A 166 -2.05 -25.78 1.24
CA ARG A 166 -3.07 -26.70 1.72
C ARG A 166 -2.39 -27.69 2.65
N THR A 167 -2.75 -27.63 3.93
CA THR A 167 -2.46 -28.71 4.91
C THR A 167 -3.27 -29.93 4.59
#